data_2c3e320db3d1e061fd98e900529c67b7
#
_entry.id   2c3e320db3d1e061fd98e900529c67b7
#
_cell.length_a   1.000
_cell.length_b   1.000
_cell.length_c   1.000
_cell.angle_alpha   90.00
_cell.angle_beta   90.00
_cell.angle_gamma   90.00
#
_symmetry.space_group_name_H-M   'P 1'
#
loop_
_entity.id
_entity.type
_entity.pdbx_description
1 polymer ?
#
loop_
_entity_poly.entity_id
_entity_poly.type
_entity_poly.pdbx_seq_one_letter_code
_entity_poly.pdbx_strand_id
1 'polypeptide(L)'
;MKFFKFLFFFISFSLPLSASSKEEIQNKIEEILSRLPSSTKVGILILNPLTEDTVYSANHIVSMIPASNTKLFTTAAALSIMGGDFTLTTSLFTSDKNINDGTIDGDLYLKGYGNSVFTKEDLESMVDELKTKGVKKVTGRIIGDDTYFDNIYTRDDWITNEVSNVRLPAISALVVDRNRKITRGRRRSYIINIDDPPLYAASLLHSKLIESGIEVLSGAEKGVTPETAYLISEKGITLRELIKRINKESDNFLAECLFKTIGAVASGKQGNSFYSTQAILSFISDNGIYSDGTSVVDGSGISRYDQVTVCAIAGVLEKMYFDIANFDDFYNSLSIAGVDGTLEERMRGTPAENNFHGKTGTLNGVSSIAGYLSCSNGDDLIVSILFEYEHGGRRLHRNIQDSIIEVLYSLN
;
A
#
# COMPACT_ATOMS: atom_id res chain seq x y z
N MET A 1 -49.53 7.69 13.85
CA MET A 1 -48.66 7.74 15.01
C MET A 1 -47.23 7.90 14.48
N LYS A 2 -46.72 9.15 14.44
CA LYS A 2 -45.40 9.47 13.85
C LYS A 2 -44.36 9.39 14.95
N PHE A 3 -43.41 8.47 14.87
CA PHE A 3 -42.26 8.41 15.74
C PHE A 3 -41.23 9.43 15.25
N PHE A 4 -41.03 10.51 16.02
CA PHE A 4 -39.91 11.42 15.91
C PHE A 4 -38.68 10.75 16.54
N LYS A 5 -37.68 10.37 15.74
CA LYS A 5 -36.34 10.00 16.25
C LYS A 5 -35.59 11.30 16.55
N PHE A 6 -35.38 11.59 17.82
CA PHE A 6 -34.44 12.62 18.28
C PHE A 6 -33.03 12.10 18.04
N LEU A 7 -32.32 12.77 17.13
CA LEU A 7 -30.89 12.60 16.92
C LEU A 7 -30.20 13.46 17.99
N PHE A 8 -29.65 12.83 19.03
CA PHE A 8 -28.78 13.52 19.99
C PHE A 8 -27.40 13.71 19.33
N PHE A 9 -27.13 14.94 18.94
CA PHE A 9 -25.76 15.38 18.65
C PHE A 9 -25.03 15.53 19.99
N PHE A 10 -24.13 14.60 20.29
CA PHE A 10 -23.13 14.83 21.32
C PHE A 10 -22.08 15.78 20.72
N ILE A 11 -22.17 17.07 21.04
CA ILE A 11 -21.07 18.01 20.83
C ILE A 11 -20.07 17.73 21.95
N SER A 12 -19.02 16.99 21.61
CA SER A 12 -17.86 16.85 22.48
C SER A 12 -17.11 18.20 22.46
N PHE A 13 -17.19 18.95 23.53
CA PHE A 13 -16.38 20.15 23.74
C PHE A 13 -14.97 19.67 24.12
N SER A 14 -14.06 19.57 23.14
CA SER A 14 -12.64 19.49 23.44
C SER A 14 -12.19 20.85 23.97
N LEU A 15 -11.79 20.91 25.23
CA LEU A 15 -11.15 22.11 25.80
C LEU A 15 -9.72 22.18 25.23
N PRO A 16 -9.25 23.35 24.79
CA PRO A 16 -7.86 23.49 24.35
C PRO A 16 -6.91 23.13 25.49
N LEU A 17 -5.81 22.43 25.19
CA LEU A 17 -4.76 22.09 26.16
C LEU A 17 -4.37 23.34 26.96
N SER A 18 -4.30 23.24 28.27
CA SER A 18 -3.82 24.37 29.06
C SER A 18 -2.34 24.65 28.77
N ALA A 19 -1.92 25.91 28.77
CA ALA A 19 -0.55 26.30 28.44
C ALA A 19 0.50 25.57 29.30
N SER A 20 0.19 25.26 30.57
CA SER A 20 1.07 24.54 31.49
C SER A 20 1.24 23.05 31.09
N SER A 21 0.19 22.41 30.57
CA SER A 21 0.26 21.01 30.14
C SER A 21 1.07 20.91 28.82
N LYS A 22 0.95 21.86 27.92
CA LYS A 22 1.71 21.90 26.66
C LYS A 22 3.21 22.06 26.89
N GLU A 23 3.62 22.96 27.81
CA GLU A 23 5.03 23.16 28.15
C GLU A 23 5.63 21.91 28.81
N GLU A 24 4.89 21.23 29.67
CA GLU A 24 5.32 19.96 30.29
C GLU A 24 5.57 18.87 29.22
N ILE A 25 4.67 18.77 28.22
CA ILE A 25 4.82 17.86 27.08
C ILE A 25 6.11 18.15 26.33
N GLN A 26 6.30 19.41 25.93
CA GLN A 26 7.46 19.83 25.16
C GLN A 26 8.75 19.50 25.89
N ASN A 27 8.83 19.80 27.19
CA ASN A 27 10.01 19.49 28.02
C ASN A 27 10.29 17.98 28.09
N LYS A 28 9.26 17.13 28.23
CA LYS A 28 9.42 15.67 28.22
C LYS A 28 9.92 15.15 26.86
N ILE A 29 9.37 15.67 25.76
CA ILE A 29 9.83 15.30 24.40
C ILE A 29 11.29 15.71 24.22
N GLU A 30 11.70 16.92 24.61
CA GLU A 30 13.09 17.38 24.52
C GLU A 30 14.03 16.51 25.36
N GLU A 31 13.63 16.10 26.57
CA GLU A 31 14.41 15.16 27.39
C GLU A 31 14.59 13.81 26.68
N ILE A 32 13.52 13.27 26.06
CA ILE A 32 13.59 12.02 25.29
C ILE A 32 14.52 12.18 24.10
N LEU A 33 14.40 13.26 23.33
CA LEU A 33 15.22 13.56 22.16
C LEU A 33 16.70 13.77 22.51
N SER A 34 17.02 14.27 23.72
CA SER A 34 18.40 14.44 24.20
C SER A 34 19.22 13.14 24.26
N ARG A 35 18.56 11.98 24.22
CA ARG A 35 19.16 10.65 24.20
C ARG A 35 19.64 10.24 22.80
N LEU A 36 19.26 10.99 21.76
CA LEU A 36 19.71 10.75 20.40
C LEU A 36 21.15 11.24 20.19
N PRO A 37 21.92 10.58 19.31
CA PRO A 37 23.19 11.14 18.84
C PRO A 37 22.98 12.53 18.23
N SER A 38 23.89 13.46 18.49
CA SER A 38 23.80 14.85 17.97
C SER A 38 23.80 14.96 16.45
N SER A 39 24.27 13.91 15.74
CA SER A 39 24.22 13.83 14.27
C SER A 39 22.88 13.38 13.72
N THR A 40 21.91 12.98 14.58
CA THR A 40 20.58 12.58 14.11
C THR A 40 19.80 13.79 13.61
N LYS A 41 19.36 13.76 12.37
CA LYS A 41 18.36 14.70 11.88
C LYS A 41 17.00 14.28 12.38
N VAL A 42 16.25 15.23 12.94
CA VAL A 42 14.96 15.03 13.57
C VAL A 42 13.91 15.87 12.84
N GLY A 43 12.88 15.24 12.35
CA GLY A 43 11.65 15.89 11.88
C GLY A 43 10.48 15.39 12.70
N ILE A 44 9.72 16.28 13.35
CA ILE A 44 8.55 15.92 14.17
C ILE A 44 7.46 16.96 13.94
N LEU A 45 6.22 16.48 13.79
CA LEU A 45 5.02 17.29 13.90
C LEU A 45 3.95 16.47 14.62
N ILE A 46 3.41 17.05 15.69
CA ILE A 46 2.31 16.50 16.48
C ILE A 46 1.25 17.58 16.60
N LEU A 47 0.04 17.28 16.14
CA LEU A 47 -1.07 18.22 16.15
C LEU A 47 -2.40 17.53 16.53
N ASN A 48 -3.32 18.31 17.07
CA ASN A 48 -4.70 17.90 17.26
C ASN A 48 -5.50 18.33 16.01
N PRO A 49 -6.05 17.41 15.22
CA PRO A 49 -6.74 17.77 13.98
C PRO A 49 -8.05 18.54 14.19
N LEU A 50 -8.67 18.42 15.36
CA LEU A 50 -9.96 19.09 15.64
C LEU A 50 -9.79 20.56 16.09
N THR A 51 -8.69 20.86 16.79
CA THR A 51 -8.41 22.22 17.28
C THR A 51 -7.36 22.93 16.46
N GLU A 52 -6.70 22.24 15.53
CA GLU A 52 -5.53 22.71 14.75
C GLU A 52 -4.32 23.09 15.63
N ASP A 53 -4.36 22.75 16.93
CA ASP A 53 -3.28 23.04 17.85
C ASP A 53 -2.06 22.15 17.59
N THR A 54 -0.92 22.80 17.35
CA THR A 54 0.38 22.11 17.33
C THR A 54 0.83 21.84 18.74
N VAL A 55 0.93 20.56 19.12
CA VAL A 55 1.42 20.11 20.43
C VAL A 55 2.95 20.19 20.47
N TYR A 56 3.62 19.67 19.45
CA TYR A 56 5.07 19.73 19.32
C TYR A 56 5.50 19.80 17.84
N SER A 57 6.56 20.56 17.56
CA SER A 57 7.09 20.70 16.20
C SER A 57 8.61 20.90 16.24
N ALA A 58 9.33 20.12 15.43
CA ALA A 58 10.76 20.28 15.19
C ALA A 58 11.07 19.99 13.71
N ASN A 59 11.69 20.94 13.00
CA ASN A 59 12.08 20.82 11.59
C ASN A 59 10.94 20.30 10.67
N HIS A 60 9.70 20.69 10.92
CA HIS A 60 8.52 20.08 10.31
C HIS A 60 8.40 20.30 8.79
N ILE A 61 9.08 21.30 8.24
CA ILE A 61 9.14 21.58 6.79
C ILE A 61 10.47 21.15 6.15
N VAL A 62 11.34 20.46 6.90
CA VAL A 62 12.60 19.95 6.33
C VAL A 62 12.33 18.65 5.59
N SER A 63 12.77 18.59 4.34
CA SER A 63 12.66 17.41 3.50
C SER A 63 13.57 16.28 3.98
N MET A 64 13.03 15.08 4.14
CA MET A 64 13.70 13.90 4.66
C MET A 64 13.22 12.64 3.93
N ILE A 65 14.00 11.57 3.99
CA ILE A 65 13.66 10.27 3.40
C ILE A 65 12.56 9.60 4.25
N PRO A 66 11.34 9.37 3.68
CA PRO A 66 10.21 8.83 4.42
C PRO A 66 10.30 7.33 4.72
N ALA A 67 11.10 6.59 3.95
CA ALA A 67 11.02 5.15 3.89
C ALA A 67 9.55 4.70 3.65
N SER A 68 9.08 3.62 4.27
CA SER A 68 7.72 3.11 4.02
C SER A 68 6.56 4.04 4.46
N ASN A 69 6.84 5.24 5.01
CA ASN A 69 5.78 6.24 5.17
C ASN A 69 5.31 6.83 3.83
N THR A 70 6.06 6.64 2.73
CA THR A 70 5.57 6.87 1.36
C THR A 70 4.25 6.15 1.08
N LYS A 71 4.04 4.96 1.67
CA LYS A 71 2.80 4.20 1.50
C LYS A 71 1.55 4.92 2.01
N LEU A 72 1.69 5.87 2.94
CA LEU A 72 0.56 6.72 3.36
C LEU A 72 0.05 7.57 2.20
N PHE A 73 0.96 8.16 1.42
CA PHE A 73 0.61 8.93 0.21
C PHE A 73 -0.03 8.02 -0.84
N THR A 74 0.58 6.87 -1.10
CA THR A 74 0.09 5.89 -2.08
C THR A 74 -1.32 5.41 -1.73
N THR A 75 -1.55 5.01 -0.47
CA THR A 75 -2.85 4.44 -0.06
C THR A 75 -3.94 5.48 0.11
N ALA A 76 -3.59 6.69 0.59
CA ALA A 76 -4.53 7.80 0.68
C ALA A 76 -4.96 8.32 -0.70
N ALA A 77 -4.01 8.53 -1.62
CA ALA A 77 -4.31 8.93 -3.00
C ALA A 77 -5.15 7.86 -3.71
N ALA A 78 -4.82 6.57 -3.53
CA ALA A 78 -5.60 5.47 -4.10
C ALA A 78 -7.06 5.50 -3.64
N LEU A 79 -7.30 5.63 -2.32
CA LEU A 79 -8.67 5.74 -1.79
C LEU A 79 -9.40 6.97 -2.30
N SER A 80 -8.74 8.12 -2.34
CA SER A 80 -9.37 9.37 -2.82
C SER A 80 -9.72 9.33 -4.31
N ILE A 81 -8.92 8.63 -5.13
CA ILE A 81 -9.13 8.54 -6.60
C ILE A 81 -10.13 7.44 -6.96
N MET A 82 -10.09 6.30 -6.27
CA MET A 82 -10.80 5.08 -6.68
C MET A 82 -11.90 4.67 -5.71
N GLY A 83 -11.79 5.04 -4.42
CA GLY A 83 -12.68 4.54 -3.36
C GLY A 83 -12.36 3.12 -2.90
N GLY A 84 -12.77 2.76 -1.67
CA GLY A 84 -12.45 1.46 -1.06
C GLY A 84 -13.05 0.24 -1.77
N ASP A 85 -14.16 0.41 -2.48
CA ASP A 85 -14.86 -0.66 -3.22
C ASP A 85 -14.29 -0.93 -4.62
N PHE A 86 -13.35 -0.10 -5.09
CA PHE A 86 -12.67 -0.35 -6.36
C PHE A 86 -12.01 -1.73 -6.34
N THR A 87 -12.23 -2.51 -7.40
CA THR A 87 -11.72 -3.89 -7.49
C THR A 87 -10.58 -3.97 -8.51
N LEU A 88 -9.41 -4.41 -8.05
CA LEU A 88 -8.28 -4.75 -8.89
C LEU A 88 -8.46 -6.18 -9.36
N THR A 89 -8.44 -6.44 -10.69
CA THR A 89 -8.82 -7.73 -11.23
C THR A 89 -7.74 -8.41 -12.05
N THR A 90 -7.86 -9.72 -12.19
CA THR A 90 -7.28 -10.55 -13.25
C THR A 90 -8.43 -11.24 -13.95
N SER A 91 -8.54 -11.03 -15.27
CA SER A 91 -9.71 -11.39 -16.05
C SER A 91 -9.33 -12.30 -17.21
N LEU A 92 -10.17 -13.30 -17.45
CA LEU A 92 -10.02 -14.24 -18.57
C LEU A 92 -11.03 -13.89 -19.65
N PHE A 93 -10.53 -13.65 -20.87
CA PHE A 93 -11.32 -13.30 -22.04
C PHE A 93 -11.18 -14.33 -23.16
N THR A 94 -12.09 -14.31 -24.09
CA THR A 94 -12.03 -15.06 -25.36
C THR A 94 -12.37 -14.18 -26.54
N SER A 95 -11.82 -14.50 -27.70
CA SER A 95 -12.26 -13.92 -28.98
C SER A 95 -13.58 -14.50 -29.50
N ASP A 96 -13.98 -15.67 -28.99
CA ASP A 96 -15.22 -16.35 -29.38
C ASP A 96 -16.39 -15.99 -28.47
N LYS A 97 -17.46 -15.47 -29.04
CA LYS A 97 -18.69 -15.12 -28.30
C LYS A 97 -19.48 -16.35 -27.84
N ASN A 98 -19.42 -17.43 -28.60
CA ASN A 98 -20.24 -18.60 -28.41
C ASN A 98 -19.38 -19.86 -28.23
N ILE A 99 -19.48 -20.49 -27.07
CA ILE A 99 -18.86 -21.79 -26.84
C ILE A 99 -19.73 -22.85 -27.49
N ASN A 100 -19.37 -23.28 -28.72
CA ASN A 100 -20.13 -24.27 -29.45
C ASN A 100 -19.58 -25.70 -29.20
N ASP A 101 -20.44 -26.59 -28.75
CA ASP A 101 -20.09 -28.01 -28.45
C ASP A 101 -18.87 -28.15 -27.50
N GLY A 102 -18.66 -27.17 -26.63
CA GLY A 102 -17.52 -27.12 -25.71
C GLY A 102 -16.22 -26.66 -26.35
N THR A 103 -16.24 -26.09 -27.54
CA THR A 103 -15.08 -25.53 -28.22
C THR A 103 -15.09 -24.02 -28.18
N ILE A 104 -13.99 -23.43 -27.74
CA ILE A 104 -13.65 -22.02 -27.93
C ILE A 104 -12.84 -21.93 -29.24
N ASP A 105 -13.43 -21.30 -30.28
CA ASP A 105 -12.78 -21.12 -31.58
C ASP A 105 -11.99 -19.81 -31.61
N GLY A 106 -10.75 -19.85 -31.16
CA GLY A 106 -9.84 -18.72 -31.08
C GLY A 106 -9.01 -18.70 -29.83
N ASP A 107 -8.45 -17.53 -29.50
CA ASP A 107 -7.52 -17.33 -28.42
C ASP A 107 -8.23 -17.13 -27.06
N LEU A 108 -7.56 -17.53 -25.99
CA LEU A 108 -7.86 -17.15 -24.61
C LEU A 108 -6.85 -16.11 -24.13
N TYR A 109 -7.32 -15.05 -23.49
CA TYR A 109 -6.51 -13.95 -23.00
C TYR A 109 -6.63 -13.87 -21.49
N LEU A 110 -5.51 -14.00 -20.76
CA LEU A 110 -5.43 -13.72 -19.34
C LEU A 110 -4.85 -12.32 -19.14
N LYS A 111 -5.70 -11.38 -18.77
CA LYS A 111 -5.34 -9.97 -18.63
C LYS A 111 -5.32 -9.53 -17.17
N GLY A 112 -4.23 -8.86 -16.77
CA GLY A 112 -4.11 -8.26 -15.46
C GLY A 112 -4.50 -6.78 -15.46
N TYR A 113 -5.27 -6.40 -14.44
CA TYR A 113 -5.63 -5.02 -14.12
C TYR A 113 -5.13 -4.63 -12.72
N GLY A 114 -3.92 -5.09 -12.36
CA GLY A 114 -3.27 -4.74 -11.10
C GLY A 114 -3.63 -5.62 -9.90
N ASN A 115 -4.35 -6.73 -10.07
CA ASN A 115 -4.57 -7.71 -8.99
C ASN A 115 -3.24 -8.38 -8.59
N SER A 116 -2.56 -7.75 -7.66
CA SER A 116 -1.22 -8.15 -7.21
C SER A 116 -1.22 -9.33 -6.22
N VAL A 117 -2.39 -9.83 -5.82
CA VAL A 117 -2.56 -10.97 -4.92
C VAL A 117 -3.10 -12.23 -5.61
N PHE A 118 -3.27 -12.20 -6.92
CA PHE A 118 -3.74 -13.32 -7.71
C PHE A 118 -2.79 -14.52 -7.60
N THR A 119 -3.34 -15.70 -7.35
CA THR A 119 -2.61 -16.93 -7.05
C THR A 119 -2.80 -18.00 -8.13
N LYS A 120 -2.06 -19.10 -8.03
CA LYS A 120 -2.29 -20.30 -8.83
C LYS A 120 -3.63 -20.94 -8.53
N GLU A 121 -4.09 -20.90 -7.29
CA GLU A 121 -5.39 -21.39 -6.87
C GLU A 121 -6.53 -20.59 -7.52
N ASP A 122 -6.38 -19.27 -7.65
CA ASP A 122 -7.33 -18.45 -8.40
C ASP A 122 -7.35 -18.82 -9.88
N LEU A 123 -6.18 -19.08 -10.46
CA LEU A 123 -6.05 -19.54 -11.86
C LEU A 123 -6.72 -20.93 -12.06
N GLU A 124 -6.51 -21.86 -11.14
CA GLU A 124 -7.18 -23.17 -11.16
C GLU A 124 -8.70 -23.01 -11.06
N SER A 125 -9.18 -22.14 -10.21
CA SER A 125 -10.61 -21.80 -10.10
C SER A 125 -11.18 -21.26 -11.42
N MET A 126 -10.44 -20.43 -12.17
CA MET A 126 -10.86 -19.98 -13.51
C MET A 126 -10.94 -21.15 -14.50
N VAL A 127 -10.01 -22.11 -14.44
CA VAL A 127 -10.05 -23.31 -15.28
C VAL A 127 -11.28 -24.17 -14.94
N ASP A 128 -11.60 -24.33 -13.66
CA ASP A 128 -12.79 -25.06 -13.23
C ASP A 128 -14.09 -24.38 -13.68
N GLU A 129 -14.14 -23.05 -13.71
CA GLU A 129 -15.26 -22.29 -14.29
C GLU A 129 -15.44 -22.56 -15.79
N LEU A 130 -14.32 -22.65 -16.56
CA LEU A 130 -14.37 -23.05 -17.96
C LEU A 130 -14.95 -24.46 -18.13
N LYS A 131 -14.54 -25.43 -17.31
CA LYS A 131 -15.08 -26.78 -17.31
C LYS A 131 -16.56 -26.79 -17.00
N THR A 132 -17.00 -26.02 -16.00
CA THR A 132 -18.40 -25.90 -15.61
C THR A 132 -19.25 -25.33 -16.75
N LYS A 133 -18.67 -24.42 -17.55
CA LYS A 133 -19.29 -23.90 -18.78
C LYS A 133 -19.25 -24.90 -19.95
N GLY A 134 -18.69 -26.10 -19.73
CA GLY A 134 -18.63 -27.17 -20.72
C GLY A 134 -17.48 -27.07 -21.71
N VAL A 135 -16.48 -26.22 -21.47
CA VAL A 135 -15.31 -26.10 -22.34
C VAL A 135 -14.49 -27.38 -22.30
N LYS A 136 -14.18 -27.92 -23.50
CA LYS A 136 -13.38 -29.13 -23.72
C LYS A 136 -12.16 -28.86 -24.59
N LYS A 137 -12.20 -27.76 -25.37
CA LYS A 137 -11.19 -27.47 -26.39
C LYS A 137 -11.01 -25.95 -26.59
N VAL A 138 -9.77 -25.51 -26.81
CA VAL A 138 -9.38 -24.19 -27.28
C VAL A 138 -8.56 -24.36 -28.55
N THR A 139 -8.98 -23.73 -29.67
CA THR A 139 -8.29 -23.88 -30.96
C THR A 139 -7.12 -22.92 -31.10
N GLY A 140 -7.19 -21.76 -30.45
CA GLY A 140 -6.19 -20.70 -30.48
C GLY A 140 -5.12 -20.81 -29.41
N ARG A 141 -4.45 -19.69 -29.18
CA ARG A 141 -3.34 -19.52 -28.25
C ARG A 141 -3.84 -19.10 -26.85
N ILE A 142 -2.97 -19.27 -25.89
CA ILE A 142 -3.15 -18.71 -24.54
C ILE A 142 -2.28 -17.45 -24.45
N ILE A 143 -2.90 -16.29 -24.30
CA ILE A 143 -2.24 -14.98 -24.35
C ILE A 143 -2.20 -14.39 -22.95
N GLY A 144 -1.00 -14.02 -22.45
CA GLY A 144 -0.84 -13.22 -21.24
C GLY A 144 -0.73 -11.74 -21.57
N ASP A 145 -1.58 -10.94 -20.97
CA ASP A 145 -1.67 -9.49 -21.22
C ASP A 145 -1.46 -8.70 -19.92
N ASP A 146 -0.34 -7.99 -19.85
CA ASP A 146 -0.01 -7.07 -18.76
C ASP A 146 0.05 -5.60 -19.20
N THR A 147 -0.50 -5.29 -20.35
CA THR A 147 -0.44 -3.96 -20.98
C THR A 147 -1.21 -2.86 -20.23
N TYR A 148 -1.87 -3.20 -19.13
CA TYR A 148 -2.45 -2.21 -18.22
C TYR A 148 -1.37 -1.37 -17.53
N PHE A 149 -0.15 -1.93 -17.35
CA PHE A 149 1.05 -1.20 -16.95
C PHE A 149 2.07 -1.11 -18.09
N ASP A 150 3.07 -0.25 -17.91
CA ASP A 150 4.25 -0.23 -18.76
C ASP A 150 5.13 -1.50 -18.55
N ASN A 151 6.13 -1.69 -19.39
CA ASN A 151 7.04 -2.83 -19.34
C ASN A 151 8.28 -2.61 -18.45
N ILE A 152 8.27 -1.59 -17.60
CA ILE A 152 9.34 -1.32 -16.64
C ILE A 152 9.05 -2.11 -15.36
N TYR A 153 9.49 -3.34 -15.29
CA TYR A 153 9.20 -4.25 -14.17
C TYR A 153 10.02 -3.98 -12.91
N THR A 154 11.17 -3.34 -13.05
CA THR A 154 12.11 -3.04 -11.95
C THR A 154 12.73 -1.68 -12.17
N ARG A 155 13.25 -1.07 -11.10
CA ARG A 155 13.91 0.23 -11.13
C ARG A 155 15.32 0.11 -10.57
N ASP A 156 16.25 0.89 -11.12
CA ASP A 156 17.67 0.88 -10.72
C ASP A 156 17.88 1.56 -9.35
N ASP A 157 16.95 2.43 -8.95
CA ASP A 157 16.99 3.14 -7.66
C ASP A 157 16.40 2.32 -6.49
N TRP A 158 15.91 1.09 -6.75
CA TRP A 158 15.54 0.15 -5.70
C TRP A 158 16.76 -0.61 -5.21
N ILE A 159 17.34 -0.12 -4.12
CA ILE A 159 18.58 -0.67 -3.56
C ILE A 159 18.26 -1.95 -2.78
N THR A 160 18.71 -3.10 -3.30
CA THR A 160 18.41 -4.44 -2.75
C THR A 160 18.91 -4.67 -1.32
N ASN A 161 19.91 -3.93 -0.88
CA ASN A 161 20.53 -4.10 0.45
C ASN A 161 19.90 -3.26 1.56
N GLU A 162 18.93 -2.40 1.24
CA GLU A 162 18.36 -1.45 2.19
C GLU A 162 17.37 -2.13 3.18
N VAL A 163 16.54 -3.03 2.68
CA VAL A 163 15.45 -3.63 3.49
C VAL A 163 15.57 -5.14 3.58
N SER A 164 15.98 -5.80 2.50
CA SER A 164 16.22 -7.24 2.44
C SER A 164 17.23 -7.55 1.35
N ASN A 165 17.99 -8.64 1.50
CA ASN A 165 18.87 -9.16 0.45
C ASN A 165 18.11 -9.78 -0.74
N VAL A 166 16.79 -9.59 -0.83
CA VAL A 166 15.95 -10.17 -1.87
C VAL A 166 15.42 -9.05 -2.75
N ARG A 167 15.81 -9.08 -4.03
CA ARG A 167 15.28 -8.17 -5.05
C ARG A 167 13.75 -8.27 -5.12
N LEU A 168 13.06 -7.13 -5.28
CA LEU A 168 11.62 -7.14 -5.55
C LEU A 168 11.32 -7.99 -6.80
N PRO A 169 10.20 -8.72 -6.81
CA PRO A 169 9.71 -9.36 -8.03
C PRO A 169 9.36 -8.31 -9.09
N ALA A 170 9.21 -8.76 -10.33
CA ALA A 170 8.76 -7.93 -11.43
C ALA A 170 7.38 -7.30 -11.12
N ILE A 171 7.27 -5.98 -11.22
CA ILE A 171 6.03 -5.22 -11.05
C ILE A 171 5.30 -5.21 -12.38
N SER A 172 4.29 -6.06 -12.51
CA SER A 172 3.49 -6.26 -13.72
C SER A 172 2.01 -6.12 -13.39
N ALA A 173 1.20 -5.75 -14.37
CA ALA A 173 -0.25 -5.73 -14.22
C ALA A 173 -0.85 -7.13 -14.11
N LEU A 174 -0.20 -8.13 -14.72
CA LEU A 174 -0.55 -9.54 -14.63
C LEU A 174 0.41 -10.25 -13.67
N VAL A 175 -0.12 -10.67 -12.55
CA VAL A 175 0.63 -11.31 -11.45
C VAL A 175 0.08 -12.71 -11.22
N VAL A 176 0.98 -13.68 -10.97
CA VAL A 176 0.64 -14.98 -10.38
C VAL A 176 1.66 -15.27 -9.28
N ASP A 177 1.20 -15.56 -8.05
CA ASP A 177 2.05 -15.84 -6.88
C ASP A 177 3.17 -14.80 -6.69
N ARG A 178 2.81 -13.49 -6.80
CA ARG A 178 3.76 -12.36 -6.68
C ARG A 178 4.91 -12.41 -7.70
N ASN A 179 4.68 -13.00 -8.87
CA ASN A 179 5.70 -13.21 -9.91
C ASN A 179 6.96 -13.93 -9.37
N ARG A 180 6.73 -14.93 -8.52
CA ARG A 180 7.76 -15.80 -7.94
C ARG A 180 7.39 -17.26 -8.08
N LYS A 181 8.42 -18.11 -8.19
CA LYS A 181 8.25 -19.56 -8.12
C LYS A 181 9.21 -20.17 -7.11
N ILE A 182 8.77 -21.22 -6.43
CA ILE A 182 9.61 -22.03 -5.53
C ILE A 182 10.16 -23.19 -6.36
N THR A 183 11.49 -23.28 -6.43
CA THR A 183 12.19 -24.38 -7.08
C THR A 183 12.86 -25.24 -6.02
N ARG A 184 12.64 -26.55 -6.07
CA ARG A 184 13.28 -27.51 -5.16
C ARG A 184 14.65 -27.94 -5.71
N GLY A 185 15.72 -27.54 -5.02
CA GLY A 185 17.04 -28.12 -5.22
C GLY A 185 17.26 -29.35 -4.37
N ARG A 186 18.42 -30.01 -4.51
CA ARG A 186 18.74 -31.25 -3.77
C ARG A 186 18.71 -31.12 -2.23
N ARG A 187 19.00 -29.95 -1.69
CA ARG A 187 19.09 -29.70 -0.23
C ARG A 187 18.27 -28.53 0.28
N ARG A 188 17.81 -27.64 -0.60
CA ARG A 188 17.08 -26.41 -0.22
C ARG A 188 16.06 -26.04 -1.31
N SER A 189 14.99 -25.39 -0.90
CA SER A 189 14.11 -24.70 -1.84
C SER A 189 14.66 -23.29 -2.11
N TYR A 190 14.52 -22.82 -3.33
CA TYR A 190 14.92 -21.49 -3.78
C TYR A 190 13.70 -20.74 -4.29
N ILE A 191 13.61 -19.46 -3.96
CA ILE A 191 12.64 -18.54 -4.55
C ILE A 191 13.31 -17.90 -5.76
N ILE A 192 12.66 -17.98 -6.93
CA ILE A 192 13.12 -17.40 -8.18
C ILE A 192 12.09 -16.38 -8.62
N ASN A 193 12.52 -15.13 -8.89
CA ASN A 193 11.68 -14.12 -9.51
C ASN A 193 11.44 -14.49 -10.98
N ILE A 194 10.25 -14.18 -11.46
CA ILE A 194 9.84 -14.35 -12.87
C ILE A 194 10.21 -13.09 -13.63
N ASP A 195 11.00 -13.20 -14.68
CA ASP A 195 11.46 -12.07 -15.49
C ASP A 195 10.45 -11.64 -16.56
N ASP A 196 9.60 -12.56 -17.02
CA ASP A 196 8.53 -12.32 -18.01
C ASP A 196 7.18 -12.77 -17.44
N PRO A 197 6.52 -11.96 -16.61
CA PRO A 197 5.28 -12.32 -15.95
C PRO A 197 4.14 -12.72 -16.90
N PRO A 198 3.83 -11.98 -18.00
CA PRO A 198 2.72 -12.34 -18.87
C PRO A 198 2.94 -13.68 -19.58
N LEU A 199 4.17 -13.97 -20.06
CA LEU A 199 4.47 -15.26 -20.66
C LEU A 199 4.39 -16.39 -19.63
N TYR A 200 4.85 -16.16 -18.41
CA TYR A 200 4.75 -17.15 -17.32
C TYR A 200 3.31 -17.47 -16.97
N ALA A 201 2.46 -16.44 -16.81
CA ALA A 201 1.05 -16.60 -16.49
C ALA A 201 0.29 -17.35 -17.59
N ALA A 202 0.53 -16.99 -18.88
CA ALA A 202 -0.03 -17.69 -20.03
C ALA A 202 0.40 -19.15 -20.09
N SER A 203 1.69 -19.45 -19.85
CA SER A 203 2.23 -20.82 -19.86
C SER A 203 1.66 -21.65 -18.71
N LEU A 204 1.44 -21.04 -17.56
CA LEU A 204 0.81 -21.69 -16.42
C LEU A 204 -0.65 -22.02 -16.71
N LEU A 205 -1.42 -21.07 -17.25
CA LEU A 205 -2.82 -21.29 -17.65
C LEU A 205 -2.90 -22.42 -18.70
N HIS A 206 -2.04 -22.39 -19.73
CA HIS A 206 -1.96 -23.42 -20.75
C HIS A 206 -1.74 -24.81 -20.14
N SER A 207 -0.79 -24.95 -19.21
CA SER A 207 -0.52 -26.20 -18.51
C SER A 207 -1.73 -26.67 -17.70
N LYS A 208 -2.39 -25.74 -16.98
CA LYS A 208 -3.56 -26.06 -16.14
C LYS A 208 -4.78 -26.50 -16.94
N LEU A 209 -4.99 -25.90 -18.12
CA LEU A 209 -6.04 -26.34 -19.05
C LEU A 209 -5.81 -27.80 -19.48
N ILE A 210 -4.60 -28.14 -19.91
CA ILE A 210 -4.25 -29.51 -20.33
C ILE A 210 -4.37 -30.49 -19.14
N GLU A 211 -3.82 -30.16 -17.97
CA GLU A 211 -3.92 -30.98 -16.76
C GLU A 211 -5.39 -31.24 -16.37
N SER A 212 -6.29 -30.29 -16.64
CA SER A 212 -7.73 -30.42 -16.36
C SER A 212 -8.52 -31.17 -17.43
N GLY A 213 -7.87 -31.60 -18.52
CA GLY A 213 -8.47 -32.34 -19.64
C GLY A 213 -9.06 -31.44 -20.74
N ILE A 214 -8.76 -30.15 -20.77
CA ILE A 214 -9.13 -29.25 -21.86
C ILE A 214 -8.02 -29.30 -22.92
N GLU A 215 -8.35 -29.68 -24.15
CA GLU A 215 -7.42 -29.69 -25.26
C GLU A 215 -7.07 -28.26 -25.69
N VAL A 216 -5.79 -27.93 -25.82
CA VAL A 216 -5.31 -26.65 -26.35
C VAL A 216 -4.45 -26.92 -27.56
N LEU A 217 -4.85 -26.41 -28.75
CA LEU A 217 -4.17 -26.72 -30.01
C LEU A 217 -2.93 -25.88 -30.28
N SER A 218 -2.82 -24.71 -29.65
CA SER A 218 -1.73 -23.76 -29.86
C SER A 218 -0.96 -23.50 -28.57
N GLY A 219 0.17 -22.78 -28.65
CA GLY A 219 1.04 -22.51 -27.49
C GLY A 219 0.57 -21.32 -26.66
N ALA A 220 1.40 -21.00 -25.68
CA ALA A 220 1.27 -19.80 -24.85
C ALA A 220 2.21 -18.70 -25.32
N GLU A 221 1.75 -17.45 -25.29
CA GLU A 221 2.57 -16.29 -25.63
C GLU A 221 2.10 -15.04 -24.85
N LYS A 222 2.85 -13.96 -24.93
CA LYS A 222 2.41 -12.64 -24.45
C LYS A 222 1.82 -11.83 -25.59
N GLY A 223 0.81 -11.01 -25.25
CA GLY A 223 0.15 -10.18 -26.26
C GLY A 223 -0.83 -9.22 -25.65
N VAL A 224 -1.73 -8.72 -26.47
CA VAL A 224 -2.72 -7.71 -26.09
C VAL A 224 -4.12 -8.29 -26.29
N THR A 225 -4.96 -8.17 -25.29
CA THR A 225 -6.39 -8.54 -25.37
C THR A 225 -7.13 -7.57 -26.26
N PRO A 226 -7.80 -8.03 -27.33
CA PRO A 226 -8.62 -7.16 -28.16
C PRO A 226 -9.78 -6.53 -27.38
N GLU A 227 -10.15 -5.29 -27.69
CA GLU A 227 -11.31 -4.63 -27.08
C GLU A 227 -12.65 -5.38 -27.35
N THR A 228 -12.67 -6.17 -28.42
CA THR A 228 -13.83 -6.99 -28.82
C THR A 228 -13.88 -8.34 -28.09
N ALA A 229 -12.91 -8.66 -27.23
CA ALA A 229 -12.88 -9.91 -26.49
C ALA A 229 -13.99 -9.96 -25.43
N TYR A 230 -14.53 -11.14 -25.19
CA TYR A 230 -15.62 -11.39 -24.24
C TYR A 230 -15.08 -11.92 -22.92
N LEU A 231 -15.51 -11.32 -21.81
CA LEU A 231 -15.17 -11.77 -20.46
C LEU A 231 -15.82 -13.12 -20.15
N ILE A 232 -15.03 -14.07 -19.68
CA ILE A 232 -15.48 -15.40 -19.26
C ILE A 232 -15.45 -15.56 -17.73
N SER A 233 -14.39 -15.13 -17.09
CA SER A 233 -14.12 -15.28 -15.67
C SER A 233 -13.29 -14.12 -15.16
N GLU A 234 -13.46 -13.75 -13.90
CA GLU A 234 -12.72 -12.69 -13.24
C GLU A 234 -12.46 -13.01 -11.77
N LYS A 235 -11.27 -12.68 -11.29
CA LYS A 235 -10.90 -12.73 -9.87
C LYS A 235 -10.34 -11.38 -9.46
N GLY A 236 -10.71 -10.92 -8.30
CA GLY A 236 -10.30 -9.59 -7.84
C GLY A 236 -10.14 -9.48 -6.34
N ILE A 237 -9.55 -8.36 -5.94
CA ILE A 237 -9.45 -7.90 -4.56
C ILE A 237 -9.92 -6.45 -4.48
N THR A 238 -10.67 -6.11 -3.44
CA THR A 238 -11.05 -4.71 -3.20
C THR A 238 -9.86 -3.86 -2.76
N LEU A 239 -9.90 -2.57 -3.07
CA LEU A 239 -8.84 -1.64 -2.66
C LEU A 239 -8.68 -1.61 -1.14
N ARG A 240 -9.80 -1.61 -0.38
CA ARG A 240 -9.74 -1.64 1.10
C ARG A 240 -8.99 -2.84 1.65
N GLU A 241 -9.16 -4.03 1.06
CA GLU A 241 -8.45 -5.24 1.47
C GLU A 241 -6.97 -5.19 1.07
N LEU A 242 -6.67 -4.62 -0.10
CA LEU A 242 -5.29 -4.50 -0.59
C LEU A 242 -4.49 -3.52 0.27
N ILE A 243 -5.03 -2.32 0.57
CA ILE A 243 -4.31 -1.32 1.38
C ILE A 243 -4.07 -1.80 2.82
N LYS A 244 -4.97 -2.63 3.36
CA LYS A 244 -4.77 -3.26 4.67
C LYS A 244 -3.50 -4.13 4.67
N ARG A 245 -3.29 -4.94 3.64
CA ARG A 245 -2.05 -5.72 3.50
C ARG A 245 -0.83 -4.82 3.28
N ILE A 246 -0.96 -3.79 2.45
CA ILE A 246 0.12 -2.83 2.17
C ILE A 246 0.60 -2.15 3.45
N ASN A 247 -0.30 -1.62 4.26
CA ASN A 247 0.06 -0.80 5.42
C ASN A 247 0.45 -1.65 6.63
N LYS A 248 -0.32 -2.71 6.96
CA LYS A 248 -0.02 -3.57 8.11
C LYS A 248 1.28 -4.35 7.96
N GLU A 249 1.51 -4.95 6.80
CA GLU A 249 2.70 -5.77 6.51
C GLU A 249 3.86 -4.94 5.93
N SER A 250 3.59 -3.67 5.62
CA SER A 250 4.54 -2.79 4.92
C SER A 250 5.02 -3.38 3.59
N ASP A 251 4.09 -3.98 2.83
CA ASP A 251 4.41 -4.74 1.64
C ASP A 251 4.80 -3.83 0.46
N ASN A 252 6.07 -3.92 0.04
CA ASN A 252 6.62 -3.09 -1.02
C ASN A 252 6.10 -3.51 -2.40
N PHE A 253 5.97 -4.81 -2.67
CA PHE A 253 5.52 -5.31 -3.96
C PHE A 253 4.07 -4.88 -4.25
N LEU A 254 3.19 -5.04 -3.26
CA LEU A 254 1.79 -4.64 -3.39
C LEU A 254 1.66 -3.12 -3.53
N ALA A 255 2.49 -2.35 -2.81
CA ALA A 255 2.51 -0.88 -2.91
C ALA A 255 2.94 -0.39 -4.30
N GLU A 256 3.94 -1.04 -4.92
CA GLU A 256 4.38 -0.68 -6.28
C GLU A 256 3.34 -1.05 -7.34
N CYS A 257 2.67 -2.19 -7.21
CA CYS A 257 1.55 -2.52 -8.11
C CYS A 257 0.40 -1.51 -7.97
N LEU A 258 0.03 -1.14 -6.73
CA LEU A 258 -0.98 -0.11 -6.47
C LEU A 258 -0.56 1.25 -7.02
N PHE A 259 0.71 1.63 -6.88
CA PHE A 259 1.25 2.87 -7.42
C PHE A 259 1.03 2.96 -8.94
N LYS A 260 1.38 1.91 -9.70
CA LYS A 260 1.11 1.89 -11.15
C LYS A 260 -0.39 1.86 -11.46
N THR A 261 -1.22 1.22 -10.64
CA THR A 261 -2.67 1.25 -10.80
C THR A 261 -3.22 2.67 -10.67
N ILE A 262 -2.75 3.45 -9.68
CA ILE A 262 -3.12 4.87 -9.53
C ILE A 262 -2.84 5.63 -10.82
N GLY A 263 -1.63 5.44 -11.39
CA GLY A 263 -1.25 6.09 -12.64
C GLY A 263 -2.12 5.69 -13.82
N ALA A 264 -2.51 4.41 -13.91
CA ALA A 264 -3.40 3.91 -14.96
C ALA A 264 -4.80 4.53 -14.85
N VAL A 265 -5.40 4.52 -13.65
CA VAL A 265 -6.74 5.04 -13.42
C VAL A 265 -6.79 6.55 -13.62
N ALA A 266 -5.85 7.29 -13.03
CA ALA A 266 -5.85 8.75 -13.10
C ALA A 266 -5.59 9.29 -14.52
N SER A 267 -4.75 8.60 -15.31
CA SER A 267 -4.40 9.07 -16.65
C SER A 267 -5.29 8.50 -17.76
N GLY A 268 -5.98 7.38 -17.54
CA GLY A 268 -6.67 6.61 -18.57
C GLY A 268 -5.71 5.97 -19.60
N LYS A 269 -4.43 5.80 -19.24
CA LYS A 269 -3.35 5.23 -20.06
C LYS A 269 -2.66 4.08 -19.34
N GLN A 270 -1.63 3.50 -19.94
CA GLN A 270 -0.79 2.51 -19.26
C GLN A 270 -0.20 3.11 -17.97
N GLY A 271 -0.41 2.40 -16.86
CA GLY A 271 0.12 2.79 -15.57
C GLY A 271 1.65 2.74 -15.54
N ASN A 272 2.25 3.83 -15.11
CA ASN A 272 3.70 3.96 -14.96
C ASN A 272 4.04 4.94 -13.84
N SER A 273 5.32 4.98 -13.43
CA SER A 273 5.76 5.85 -12.34
C SER A 273 5.49 7.32 -12.59
N PHE A 274 5.59 7.80 -13.83
CA PHE A 274 5.34 9.21 -14.16
C PHE A 274 3.88 9.62 -13.87
N TYR A 275 2.91 8.87 -14.41
CA TYR A 275 1.49 9.17 -14.16
C TYR A 275 1.10 8.96 -12.71
N SER A 276 1.70 7.98 -12.03
CA SER A 276 1.47 7.73 -10.61
C SER A 276 1.96 8.88 -9.74
N THR A 277 3.20 9.34 -9.97
CA THR A 277 3.75 10.54 -9.29
C THR A 277 2.87 11.76 -9.52
N GLN A 278 2.45 12.01 -10.78
CA GLN A 278 1.57 13.14 -11.08
C GLN A 278 0.23 13.05 -10.33
N ALA A 279 -0.37 11.87 -10.28
CA ALA A 279 -1.64 11.66 -9.58
C ALA A 279 -1.51 11.91 -8.06
N ILE A 280 -0.42 11.44 -7.43
CA ILE A 280 -0.15 11.68 -6.00
C ILE A 280 0.14 13.16 -5.73
N LEU A 281 0.93 13.84 -6.58
CA LEU A 281 1.21 15.26 -6.43
C LEU A 281 -0.06 16.10 -6.64
N SER A 282 -0.93 15.73 -7.57
CA SER A 282 -2.25 16.35 -7.72
C SER A 282 -3.12 16.14 -6.48
N PHE A 283 -3.17 14.93 -5.93
CA PHE A 283 -3.87 14.66 -4.67
C PHE A 283 -3.36 15.55 -3.53
N ILE A 284 -2.04 15.74 -3.39
CA ILE A 284 -1.43 16.64 -2.40
C ILE A 284 -1.88 18.09 -2.64
N SER A 285 -1.73 18.58 -3.86
CA SER A 285 -2.04 19.95 -4.24
C SER A 285 -3.53 20.28 -4.09
N ASP A 286 -4.41 19.41 -4.61
CA ASP A 286 -5.86 19.64 -4.63
C ASP A 286 -6.47 19.63 -3.23
N ASN A 287 -5.80 19.01 -2.26
CA ASN A 287 -6.20 19.00 -0.86
C ASN A 287 -5.45 20.03 0.02
N GLY A 288 -4.67 20.95 -0.59
CA GLY A 288 -3.96 21.99 0.14
C GLY A 288 -2.86 21.49 1.09
N ILE A 289 -2.38 20.26 0.88
CA ILE A 289 -1.32 19.66 1.71
C ILE A 289 0.02 20.35 1.36
N TYR A 290 0.81 20.68 2.39
CA TYR A 290 2.13 21.28 2.20
C TYR A 290 3.03 20.38 1.34
N SER A 291 3.49 20.88 0.20
CA SER A 291 4.19 20.07 -0.81
C SER A 291 5.64 20.47 -1.04
N ASP A 292 6.10 21.62 -0.52
CA ASP A 292 7.48 22.03 -0.73
C ASP A 292 8.47 20.99 -0.19
N GLY A 293 9.45 20.62 -1.02
CA GLY A 293 10.41 19.56 -0.70
C GLY A 293 9.85 18.15 -0.75
N THR A 294 8.62 17.96 -1.28
CA THR A 294 8.00 16.63 -1.46
C THR A 294 8.29 16.09 -2.86
N SER A 295 8.81 14.87 -2.91
CA SER A 295 9.05 14.06 -4.10
C SER A 295 8.62 12.63 -3.81
N VAL A 296 7.69 12.08 -4.57
CA VAL A 296 7.23 10.70 -4.48
C VAL A 296 7.50 10.05 -5.83
N VAL A 297 8.54 9.23 -5.92
CA VAL A 297 9.01 8.61 -7.17
C VAL A 297 8.64 7.13 -7.27
N ASP A 298 8.33 6.49 -6.14
CA ASP A 298 7.82 5.12 -6.07
C ASP A 298 6.65 5.01 -5.07
N GLY A 299 6.01 3.84 -5.04
CA GLY A 299 4.84 3.62 -4.18
C GLY A 299 5.16 3.09 -2.80
N SER A 300 6.37 2.59 -2.59
CA SER A 300 6.75 1.82 -1.41
C SER A 300 7.69 2.53 -0.44
N GLY A 301 8.44 3.52 -0.94
CA GLY A 301 9.47 4.23 -0.18
C GLY A 301 10.80 3.48 -0.09
N ILE A 302 11.09 2.59 -1.05
CA ILE A 302 12.42 1.96 -1.15
C ILE A 302 13.41 2.94 -1.77
N SER A 303 12.96 3.77 -2.71
CA SER A 303 13.81 4.76 -3.35
C SER A 303 14.22 5.85 -2.37
N ARG A 304 15.52 6.17 -2.34
CA ARG A 304 16.04 7.32 -1.59
C ARG A 304 15.75 8.66 -2.26
N TYR A 305 15.19 8.63 -3.48
CA TYR A 305 14.70 9.83 -4.16
C TYR A 305 13.30 10.25 -3.69
N ASP A 306 12.61 9.40 -2.91
CA ASP A 306 11.46 9.84 -2.14
C ASP A 306 11.93 10.80 -1.05
N GLN A 307 11.36 11.98 -1.05
CA GLN A 307 11.64 13.03 -0.09
C GLN A 307 10.31 13.65 0.35
N VAL A 308 10.08 13.74 1.65
CA VAL A 308 8.85 14.36 2.19
C VAL A 308 9.17 15.12 3.47
N THR A 309 8.29 16.02 3.86
CA THR A 309 8.33 16.66 5.17
C THR A 309 7.38 15.95 6.14
N VAL A 310 7.63 16.02 7.44
CA VAL A 310 6.64 15.53 8.42
C VAL A 310 5.35 16.35 8.38
N CYS A 311 5.42 17.59 7.88
CA CYS A 311 4.25 18.41 7.60
C CYS A 311 3.39 17.81 6.47
N ALA A 312 4.00 17.36 5.37
CA ALA A 312 3.28 16.70 4.28
C ALA A 312 2.62 15.39 4.74
N ILE A 313 3.33 14.58 5.55
CA ILE A 313 2.77 13.34 6.11
C ILE A 313 1.58 13.65 7.02
N ALA A 314 1.72 14.64 7.93
CA ALA A 314 0.64 15.05 8.81
C ALA A 314 -0.57 15.57 8.02
N GLY A 315 -0.34 16.34 6.95
CA GLY A 315 -1.40 16.83 6.07
C GLY A 315 -2.16 15.69 5.36
N VAL A 316 -1.47 14.62 4.92
CA VAL A 316 -2.14 13.42 4.38
C VAL A 316 -3.01 12.75 5.44
N LEU A 317 -2.49 12.57 6.66
CA LEU A 317 -3.25 12.00 7.77
C LEU A 317 -4.46 12.87 8.14
N GLU A 318 -4.29 14.18 8.21
CA GLU A 318 -5.37 15.14 8.48
C GLU A 318 -6.45 15.11 7.39
N LYS A 319 -6.05 15.10 6.10
CA LYS A 319 -6.98 14.94 4.98
C LYS A 319 -7.80 13.67 5.13
N MET A 320 -7.17 12.56 5.46
CA MET A 320 -7.88 11.28 5.65
C MET A 320 -8.75 11.29 6.89
N TYR A 321 -8.36 11.95 7.98
CA TYR A 321 -9.15 12.09 9.20
C TYR A 321 -10.52 12.75 8.94
N PHE A 322 -10.56 13.73 8.05
CA PHE A 322 -11.80 14.42 7.66
C PHE A 322 -12.50 13.83 6.42
N ASP A 323 -11.95 12.78 5.81
CA ASP A 323 -12.56 12.11 4.67
C ASP A 323 -13.54 11.02 5.13
N ILE A 324 -14.77 11.42 5.44
CA ILE A 324 -15.80 10.53 5.99
C ILE A 324 -16.01 9.27 5.12
N ALA A 325 -15.82 9.37 3.81
CA ALA A 325 -16.03 8.24 2.90
C ALA A 325 -14.93 7.18 2.98
N ASN A 326 -13.69 7.61 3.27
CA ASN A 326 -12.51 6.75 3.17
C ASN A 326 -11.76 6.58 4.50
N PHE A 327 -12.12 7.31 5.56
CA PHE A 327 -11.42 7.28 6.83
C PHE A 327 -11.35 5.87 7.44
N ASP A 328 -12.48 5.18 7.52
CA ASP A 328 -12.52 3.84 8.13
C ASP A 328 -11.61 2.84 7.38
N ASP A 329 -11.64 2.85 6.05
CA ASP A 329 -10.79 1.99 5.23
C ASP A 329 -9.31 2.32 5.43
N PHE A 330 -8.96 3.61 5.47
CA PHE A 330 -7.59 4.07 5.70
C PHE A 330 -7.12 3.76 7.12
N TYR A 331 -7.87 4.15 8.14
CA TYR A 331 -7.56 3.95 9.55
C TYR A 331 -7.37 2.47 9.91
N ASN A 332 -8.31 1.61 9.47
CA ASN A 332 -8.25 0.18 9.72
C ASN A 332 -7.13 -0.53 8.91
N SER A 333 -6.55 0.14 7.92
CA SER A 333 -5.38 -0.36 7.19
C SER A 333 -4.07 -0.19 7.96
N LEU A 334 -4.01 0.73 8.94
CA LEU A 334 -2.81 1.01 9.71
C LEU A 334 -2.53 -0.10 10.74
N SER A 335 -1.24 -0.29 11.09
CA SER A 335 -0.83 -1.20 12.17
C SER A 335 -1.25 -0.64 13.52
N ILE A 336 -1.63 -1.51 14.44
CA ILE A 336 -2.08 -1.15 15.79
C ILE A 336 -0.96 -1.46 16.80
N ALA A 337 -0.58 -0.49 17.59
CA ALA A 337 0.45 -0.63 18.63
C ALA A 337 0.17 -1.78 19.58
N GLY A 338 1.14 -2.68 19.75
CA GLY A 338 1.05 -3.85 20.63
C GLY A 338 0.14 -4.97 20.15
N VAL A 339 -0.50 -4.84 18.95
CA VAL A 339 -1.56 -5.76 18.49
C VAL A 339 -1.22 -6.43 17.18
N ASP A 340 -0.91 -5.66 16.13
CA ASP A 340 -0.74 -6.24 14.79
C ASP A 340 0.29 -5.50 13.90
N GLY A 341 0.57 -6.12 12.76
CA GLY A 341 1.39 -5.57 11.71
C GLY A 341 2.80 -5.22 12.17
N THR A 342 3.35 -4.12 11.65
CA THR A 342 4.71 -3.66 11.99
C THR A 342 4.82 -3.06 13.41
N LEU A 343 3.71 -2.90 14.10
CA LEU A 343 3.64 -2.39 15.49
C LEU A 343 3.29 -3.48 16.51
N GLU A 344 3.13 -4.75 16.12
CA GLU A 344 2.73 -5.86 17.01
C GLU A 344 3.59 -5.97 18.26
N GLU A 345 4.92 -5.78 18.15
CA GLU A 345 5.87 -5.86 19.26
C GLU A 345 6.31 -4.48 19.77
N ARG A 346 5.69 -3.39 19.29
CA ARG A 346 6.01 -2.02 19.71
C ARG A 346 4.95 -1.48 20.66
N MET A 347 5.37 -0.75 21.70
CA MET A 347 4.48 -0.12 22.70
C MET A 347 3.58 -1.14 23.44
N ARG A 348 3.94 -2.43 23.42
CA ARG A 348 3.19 -3.50 24.09
C ARG A 348 3.30 -3.38 25.60
N GLY A 349 2.18 -3.47 26.30
CA GLY A 349 2.12 -3.27 27.76
C GLY A 349 2.28 -1.83 28.20
N THR A 350 2.22 -0.87 27.26
CA THR A 350 2.26 0.57 27.57
C THR A 350 0.89 1.21 27.37
N PRO A 351 0.68 2.44 27.84
CA PRO A 351 -0.58 3.17 27.62
C PRO A 351 -0.93 3.38 26.13
N ALA A 352 0.06 3.38 25.23
CA ALA A 352 -0.17 3.52 23.79
C ALA A 352 -0.65 2.23 23.11
N GLU A 353 -0.60 1.06 23.78
CA GLU A 353 -1.13 -0.20 23.27
C GLU A 353 -2.62 -0.06 22.93
N ASN A 354 -3.02 -0.52 21.75
CA ASN A 354 -4.36 -0.37 21.16
C ASN A 354 -4.79 1.08 20.82
N ASN A 355 -4.03 2.10 21.25
CA ASN A 355 -4.43 3.50 21.11
C ASN A 355 -3.67 4.25 20.02
N PHE A 356 -2.59 3.67 19.49
CA PHE A 356 -1.87 4.23 18.34
C PHE A 356 -2.04 3.36 17.11
N HIS A 357 -2.59 3.95 16.05
CA HIS A 357 -2.73 3.35 14.72
C HIS A 357 -1.77 4.05 13.75
N GLY A 358 -0.77 3.33 13.24
CA GLY A 358 0.26 4.00 12.45
C GLY A 358 0.99 3.13 11.45
N LYS A 359 1.76 3.82 10.62
CA LYS A 359 2.66 3.27 9.63
C LYS A 359 4.10 3.50 10.04
N THR A 360 4.89 2.44 10.02
CA THR A 360 6.34 2.52 10.25
C THR A 360 7.09 2.60 8.94
N GLY A 361 8.26 3.25 8.95
CA GLY A 361 9.22 3.22 7.84
C GLY A 361 10.64 2.92 8.34
N THR A 362 11.39 2.18 7.54
CA THR A 362 12.78 1.83 7.87
C THR A 362 13.59 1.60 6.61
N LEU A 363 14.70 2.34 6.50
CA LEU A 363 15.82 2.07 5.60
C LEU A 363 17.12 2.13 6.42
N ASN A 364 18.28 1.85 5.81
CA ASN A 364 19.55 2.06 6.49
C ASN A 364 19.74 3.54 6.82
N GLY A 365 19.90 3.85 8.11
CA GLY A 365 20.02 5.23 8.57
C GLY A 365 18.72 6.03 8.56
N VAL A 366 17.55 5.39 8.40
CA VAL A 366 16.24 6.03 8.43
C VAL A 366 15.28 5.26 9.33
N SER A 367 14.56 5.98 10.19
CA SER A 367 13.44 5.45 10.98
C SER A 367 12.31 6.46 11.00
N SER A 368 11.12 6.04 10.57
CA SER A 368 9.93 6.87 10.57
C SER A 368 8.73 6.16 11.19
N ILE A 369 7.82 6.94 11.74
CA ILE A 369 6.50 6.50 12.21
C ILE A 369 5.52 7.65 12.09
N ALA A 370 4.31 7.36 11.59
CA ALA A 370 3.25 8.37 11.53
C ALA A 370 1.88 7.69 11.63
N GLY A 371 0.91 8.39 12.22
CA GLY A 371 -0.44 7.85 12.43
C GLY A 371 -1.25 8.67 13.40
N TYR A 372 -2.28 8.02 13.95
CA TYR A 372 -3.25 8.60 14.88
C TYR A 372 -3.07 8.01 16.26
N LEU A 373 -3.11 8.86 17.28
CA LEU A 373 -3.08 8.49 18.69
C LEU A 373 -4.36 8.98 19.36
N SER A 374 -5.16 8.06 19.89
CA SER A 374 -6.29 8.41 20.74
C SER A 374 -5.81 8.53 22.18
N CYS A 375 -5.86 9.73 22.75
CA CYS A 375 -5.35 10.08 24.07
C CYS A 375 -6.32 9.72 25.19
N SER A 376 -5.83 9.66 26.44
CA SER A 376 -6.64 9.32 27.63
C SER A 376 -7.75 10.34 27.93
N ASN A 377 -7.58 11.58 27.52
CA ASN A 377 -8.59 12.65 27.68
C ASN A 377 -9.67 12.65 26.58
N GLY A 378 -9.58 11.75 25.61
CA GLY A 378 -10.49 11.63 24.48
C GLY A 378 -10.11 12.45 23.23
N ASP A 379 -8.99 13.16 23.26
CA ASP A 379 -8.46 13.84 22.08
C ASP A 379 -7.78 12.84 21.12
N ASP A 380 -7.86 13.11 19.84
CA ASP A 380 -7.04 12.45 18.82
C ASP A 380 -5.88 13.34 18.43
N LEU A 381 -4.69 12.75 18.31
CA LEU A 381 -3.50 13.42 17.81
C LEU A 381 -3.02 12.78 16.52
N ILE A 382 -2.61 13.61 15.56
CA ILE A 382 -1.80 13.20 14.43
C ILE A 382 -0.33 13.29 14.83
N VAL A 383 0.38 12.18 14.68
CA VAL A 383 1.81 12.05 15.00
C VAL A 383 2.59 11.76 13.73
N SER A 384 3.61 12.55 13.44
CA SER A 384 4.55 12.31 12.34
C SER A 384 5.98 12.54 12.82
N ILE A 385 6.82 11.48 12.80
CA ILE A 385 8.19 11.47 13.30
C ILE A 385 9.11 10.82 12.27
N LEU A 386 10.13 11.54 11.82
CA LEU A 386 11.21 11.06 10.94
C LEU A 386 12.57 11.28 11.59
N PHE A 387 13.43 10.27 11.51
CA PHE A 387 14.84 10.35 11.88
C PHE A 387 15.72 9.87 10.73
N GLU A 388 16.75 10.68 10.37
CA GLU A 388 17.89 10.24 9.58
C GLU A 388 19.13 10.20 10.46
N TYR A 389 19.89 9.10 10.45
CA TYR A 389 20.98 8.87 11.38
C TYR A 389 22.12 8.02 10.82
N GLU A 390 23.34 8.28 11.26
CA GLU A 390 24.50 7.45 10.98
C GLU A 390 24.86 6.54 12.17
N HIS A 391 24.53 6.97 13.39
CA HIS A 391 24.91 6.31 14.63
C HIS A 391 23.70 5.97 15.50
N GLY A 392 23.88 5.13 16.54
CA GLY A 392 22.84 4.76 17.50
C GLY A 392 21.96 3.57 17.07
N GLY A 393 21.94 3.25 15.79
CA GLY A 393 21.25 2.08 15.25
C GLY A 393 19.71 2.15 15.32
N ARG A 394 19.08 1.27 14.61
CA ARG A 394 17.60 1.22 14.43
C ARG A 394 16.82 1.12 15.75
N ARG A 395 17.29 0.32 16.70
CA ARG A 395 16.57 0.06 17.97
C ARG A 395 16.45 1.32 18.83
N LEU A 396 17.52 2.12 18.93
CA LEU A 396 17.48 3.36 19.69
C LEU A 396 16.42 4.31 19.15
N HIS A 397 16.45 4.56 17.84
CA HIS A 397 15.53 5.50 17.18
C HIS A 397 14.07 5.06 17.29
N ARG A 398 13.79 3.75 17.18
CA ARG A 398 12.45 3.21 17.42
C ARG A 398 11.98 3.40 18.86
N ASN A 399 12.86 3.12 19.84
CA ASN A 399 12.51 3.31 21.26
C ASN A 399 12.22 4.79 21.59
N ILE A 400 12.94 5.72 20.96
CA ILE A 400 12.65 7.16 21.11
C ILE A 400 11.28 7.52 20.55
N GLN A 401 10.93 6.99 19.36
CA GLN A 401 9.59 7.18 18.78
C GLN A 401 8.50 6.65 19.72
N ASP A 402 8.68 5.43 20.25
CA ASP A 402 7.72 4.81 21.18
C ASP A 402 7.56 5.64 22.44
N SER A 403 8.68 6.09 23.06
CA SER A 403 8.64 6.92 24.25
C SER A 403 7.93 8.27 24.05
N ILE A 404 8.05 8.89 22.87
CA ILE A 404 7.32 10.11 22.53
C ILE A 404 5.83 9.82 22.47
N ILE A 405 5.39 8.75 21.79
CA ILE A 405 3.98 8.39 21.66
C ILE A 405 3.37 8.03 23.02
N GLU A 406 4.12 7.31 23.87
CA GLU A 406 3.69 6.97 25.25
C GLU A 406 3.47 8.21 26.12
N VAL A 407 4.37 9.19 26.04
CA VAL A 407 4.21 10.46 26.78
C VAL A 407 2.98 11.22 26.31
N LEU A 408 2.73 11.27 25.01
CA LEU A 408 1.58 11.95 24.43
C LEU A 408 0.25 11.35 24.90
N TYR A 409 0.15 10.02 25.02
CA TYR A 409 -1.06 9.36 25.51
C TYR A 409 -1.42 9.77 26.95
N SER A 410 -0.40 9.92 27.79
CA SER A 410 -0.55 10.15 29.24
C SER A 410 -0.87 11.60 29.61
N LEU A 411 -1.01 12.49 28.62
CA LEU A 411 -1.23 13.91 28.85
C LEU A 411 -2.72 14.21 28.92
N ASN A 412 -3.12 14.81 30.05
CA ASN A 412 -4.48 15.25 30.35
C ASN A 412 -4.67 16.73 30.00
#